data_c29b9e0eb3b0ee7c837e59a85a8ac45b
#
_entry.id   c29b9e0eb3b0ee7c837e59a85a8ac45b
#
_cell.length_a   1.000
_cell.length_b   1.000
_cell.length_c   1.000
_cell.angle_alpha   90.00
_cell.angle_beta   90.00
_cell.angle_gamma   90.00
#
_symmetry.space_group_name_H-M   'P 1'
#
loop_
_entity.id
_entity.type
_entity.pdbx_description
1 polymer ?
#
loop_
_entity_poly.entity_id
_entity_poly.type
_entity_poly.pdbx_seq_one_letter_code
_entity_poly.pdbx_strand_id
1 'polypeptide(L)'
;SLFKTSDEDQLMMVYRDDTSAFDGKKTEALKGKGEINNKFNAFVMQHLERNGVETHFLKECSPTESLVKKLDMLPVECVVRNIATGSLCRRLGVKEGIRFEEPLFEFFLKDDDLGDPLINDNHIIAFGWGTSSEIEQMKKLTLKINLILTKLFKNAGLILVDYKVEFGRSGGKLYLGDEFTPDGCRIWDQETGESLDKDRFRKDLGDVVESYQIVAVSYTHLRAHETRLN
;
A
#
# COMPACT_ATOMS: atom_id res chain seq x y z
N SER A 1 -5.19 13.17 0.43
CA SER A 1 -5.91 14.04 1.42
C SER A 1 -7.32 13.51 1.65
N LEU A 2 -7.80 13.60 2.90
CA LEU A 2 -9.15 13.17 3.30
C LEU A 2 -10.02 14.37 3.64
N PHE A 3 -11.26 14.37 3.17
CA PHE A 3 -12.26 15.41 3.39
C PHE A 3 -13.56 14.80 3.93
N LYS A 4 -14.24 15.55 4.79
CA LYS A 4 -15.57 15.17 5.30
C LYS A 4 -16.61 15.22 4.16
N THR A 5 -17.57 14.30 4.22
CA THR A 5 -18.76 14.31 3.36
C THR A 5 -19.99 14.74 4.15
N SER A 6 -21.17 14.75 3.53
CA SER A 6 -22.46 14.94 4.23
C SER A 6 -22.84 13.72 5.09
N ASP A 7 -22.24 12.57 4.84
CA ASP A 7 -22.39 11.36 5.64
C ASP A 7 -21.22 11.28 6.63
N GLU A 8 -21.53 11.24 7.93
CA GLU A 8 -20.51 11.23 8.99
C GLU A 8 -19.65 9.95 9.02
N ASP A 9 -20.14 8.87 8.42
CA ASP A 9 -19.46 7.57 8.34
C ASP A 9 -18.61 7.43 7.07
N GLN A 10 -18.52 8.46 6.23
CA GLN A 10 -17.81 8.44 4.97
C GLN A 10 -16.85 9.62 4.82
N LEU A 11 -15.76 9.39 4.11
CA LEU A 11 -14.78 10.41 3.75
C LEU A 11 -14.54 10.40 2.24
N MET A 12 -14.22 11.58 1.69
CA MET A 12 -13.70 11.70 0.34
C MET A 12 -12.17 11.69 0.37
N MET A 13 -11.58 10.69 -0.26
CA MET A 13 -10.14 10.58 -0.44
C MET A 13 -9.77 11.23 -1.78
N VAL A 14 -8.94 12.27 -1.73
CA VAL A 14 -8.47 13.01 -2.92
C VAL A 14 -7.01 12.72 -3.16
N TYR A 15 -6.70 12.16 -4.32
CA TYR A 15 -5.35 11.85 -4.79
C TYR A 15 -4.77 13.06 -5.51
N ARG A 16 -3.55 13.43 -5.17
CA ARG A 16 -2.88 14.62 -5.69
C ARG A 16 -1.65 14.24 -6.49
N ASP A 17 -1.24 15.16 -7.33
CA ASP A 17 -0.02 15.02 -8.13
C ASP A 17 1.26 15.24 -7.31
N ASP A 18 1.14 15.77 -6.10
CA ASP A 18 2.28 15.99 -5.21
C ASP A 18 2.94 14.65 -4.85
N THR A 19 4.25 14.63 -4.89
CA THR A 19 5.06 13.55 -4.34
C THR A 19 6.12 14.11 -3.41
N SER A 20 6.40 13.37 -2.34
CA SER A 20 7.42 13.74 -1.37
C SER A 20 8.27 12.51 -1.01
N ALA A 21 9.53 12.75 -0.67
CA ALA A 21 10.44 11.75 -0.15
C ALA A 21 11.31 12.36 0.96
N PHE A 22 11.88 11.48 1.81
CA PHE A 22 12.79 11.88 2.88
C PHE A 22 12.15 12.92 3.84
N ASP A 23 10.95 12.60 4.34
CA ASP A 23 10.19 13.44 5.29
C ASP A 23 9.95 14.86 4.74
N GLY A 24 9.53 14.94 3.48
CA GLY A 24 9.21 16.20 2.81
C GLY A 24 10.43 17.01 2.32
N LYS A 25 11.66 16.54 2.50
CA LYS A 25 12.89 17.24 2.02
C LYS A 25 13.00 17.27 0.50
N LYS A 26 12.37 16.34 -0.19
CA LYS A 26 12.27 16.31 -1.65
C LYS A 26 10.80 16.28 -2.03
N THR A 27 10.34 17.30 -2.76
CA THR A 27 8.94 17.43 -3.21
C THR A 27 8.89 17.82 -4.66
N GLU A 28 7.93 17.25 -5.40
CA GLU A 28 7.68 17.56 -6.80
C GLU A 28 6.20 17.31 -7.12
N ALA A 29 5.65 18.03 -8.09
CA ALA A 29 4.32 17.78 -8.64
C ALA A 29 4.46 16.97 -9.94
N LEU A 30 3.99 15.73 -9.92
CA LEU A 30 4.06 14.81 -11.06
C LEU A 30 2.68 14.73 -11.71
N LYS A 31 2.47 15.50 -12.77
CA LYS A 31 1.18 15.64 -13.45
C LYS A 31 0.59 14.28 -13.86
N GLY A 32 -0.64 14.02 -13.40
CA GLY A 32 -1.37 12.78 -13.69
C GLY A 32 -1.13 11.65 -12.70
N LYS A 33 -0.20 11.80 -11.74
CA LYS A 33 0.06 10.80 -10.71
C LYS A 33 -1.18 10.52 -9.85
N GLY A 34 -1.92 11.56 -9.47
CA GLY A 34 -3.12 11.43 -8.67
C GLY A 34 -4.18 10.55 -9.33
N GLU A 35 -4.41 10.74 -10.63
CA GLU A 35 -5.36 9.91 -11.39
C GLU A 35 -4.90 8.44 -11.46
N ILE A 36 -3.62 8.20 -11.72
CA ILE A 36 -3.05 6.84 -11.77
C ILE A 36 -3.20 6.16 -10.41
N ASN A 37 -2.83 6.84 -9.32
CA ASN A 37 -2.91 6.31 -7.97
C ASN A 37 -4.35 5.99 -7.57
N ASN A 38 -5.32 6.86 -7.88
CA ASN A 38 -6.73 6.62 -7.58
C ASN A 38 -7.26 5.36 -8.29
N LYS A 39 -7.03 5.25 -9.59
CA LYS A 39 -7.46 4.08 -10.39
C LYS A 39 -6.78 2.80 -9.91
N PHE A 40 -5.49 2.88 -9.63
CA PHE A 40 -4.72 1.72 -9.15
C PHE A 40 -5.22 1.26 -7.78
N ASN A 41 -5.41 2.19 -6.83
CA ASN A 41 -5.96 1.88 -5.52
C ASN A 41 -7.36 1.26 -5.63
N ALA A 42 -8.27 1.85 -6.41
CA ALA A 42 -9.61 1.34 -6.60
C ALA A 42 -9.61 -0.11 -7.14
N PHE A 43 -8.74 -0.39 -8.12
CA PHE A 43 -8.57 -1.74 -8.66
C PHE A 43 -8.09 -2.73 -7.60
N VAL A 44 -7.03 -2.37 -6.86
CA VAL A 44 -6.45 -3.24 -5.82
C VAL A 44 -7.45 -3.49 -4.71
N MET A 45 -8.12 -2.46 -4.19
CA MET A 45 -9.12 -2.60 -3.12
C MET A 45 -10.28 -3.50 -3.56
N GLN A 46 -10.84 -3.30 -4.75
CA GLN A 46 -11.89 -4.17 -5.30
C GLN A 46 -11.41 -5.61 -5.52
N HIS A 47 -10.16 -5.81 -5.94
CA HIS A 47 -9.59 -7.14 -6.09
C HIS A 47 -9.44 -7.84 -4.74
N LEU A 48 -9.00 -7.14 -3.72
CA LEU A 48 -8.89 -7.64 -2.36
C LEU A 48 -10.26 -8.01 -1.78
N GLU A 49 -11.30 -7.19 -1.99
CA GLU A 49 -12.67 -7.47 -1.54
C GLU A 49 -13.25 -8.73 -2.19
N ARG A 50 -13.08 -8.90 -3.49
CA ARG A 50 -13.47 -10.15 -4.20
C ARG A 50 -12.77 -11.39 -3.66
N ASN A 51 -11.59 -11.22 -3.03
CA ASN A 51 -10.83 -12.29 -2.38
C ASN A 51 -11.04 -12.34 -0.85
N GLY A 52 -12.09 -11.66 -0.33
CA GLY A 52 -12.52 -11.74 1.06
C GLY A 52 -11.60 -10.99 2.03
N VAL A 53 -11.04 -9.85 1.62
CA VAL A 53 -10.41 -8.85 2.49
C VAL A 53 -11.32 -7.62 2.53
N GLU A 54 -11.91 -7.32 3.67
CA GLU A 54 -12.75 -6.13 3.83
C GLU A 54 -11.89 -4.87 3.79
N THR A 55 -12.26 -3.90 2.92
CA THR A 55 -11.56 -2.63 2.78
C THR A 55 -12.46 -1.44 3.13
N HIS A 56 -11.90 -0.27 3.31
CA HIS A 56 -12.66 0.95 3.49
C HIS A 56 -13.16 1.55 2.18
N PHE A 57 -12.71 1.05 1.04
CA PHE A 57 -13.08 1.56 -0.28
C PHE A 57 -14.58 1.34 -0.55
N LEU A 58 -15.26 2.37 -1.05
CA LEU A 58 -16.67 2.29 -1.42
C LEU A 58 -16.86 2.43 -2.94
N LYS A 59 -16.34 3.51 -3.53
CA LYS A 59 -16.40 3.72 -4.99
C LYS A 59 -15.47 4.85 -5.45
N GLU A 60 -15.12 4.82 -6.73
CA GLU A 60 -14.56 5.98 -7.43
C GLU A 60 -15.66 7.01 -7.68
N CYS A 61 -15.36 8.29 -7.43
CA CYS A 61 -16.27 9.41 -7.63
C CYS A 61 -15.84 10.29 -8.81
N SER A 62 -14.53 10.43 -9.03
CA SER A 62 -13.93 11.16 -10.14
C SER A 62 -12.57 10.53 -10.49
N PRO A 63 -11.87 10.99 -11.53
CA PRO A 63 -10.52 10.48 -11.86
C PRO A 63 -9.53 10.52 -10.69
N THR A 64 -9.69 11.46 -9.78
CA THR A 64 -8.77 11.68 -8.64
C THR A 64 -9.42 11.52 -7.27
N GLU A 65 -10.69 11.06 -7.19
CA GLU A 65 -11.42 11.02 -5.94
C GLU A 65 -12.10 9.67 -5.74
N SER A 66 -11.99 9.14 -4.54
CA SER A 66 -12.69 7.93 -4.10
C SER A 66 -13.44 8.18 -2.79
N LEU A 67 -14.66 7.66 -2.70
CA LEU A 67 -15.42 7.60 -1.47
C LEU A 67 -14.96 6.40 -0.65
N VAL A 68 -14.69 6.62 0.62
CA VAL A 68 -14.23 5.59 1.55
C VAL A 68 -15.00 5.62 2.85
N LYS A 69 -15.11 4.48 3.51
CA LYS A 69 -15.63 4.38 4.88
C LYS A 69 -14.70 5.11 5.84
N LYS A 70 -15.26 5.89 6.73
CA LYS A 70 -14.51 6.50 7.83
C LYS A 70 -14.11 5.42 8.84
N LEU A 71 -12.84 5.33 9.14
CA LEU A 71 -12.29 4.40 10.10
C LEU A 71 -11.65 5.13 11.29
N ASP A 72 -11.74 4.51 12.47
CA ASP A 72 -10.86 4.82 13.60
C ASP A 72 -9.53 4.07 13.38
N MET A 73 -8.54 4.79 12.81
CA MET A 73 -7.28 4.20 12.38
C MET A 73 -6.41 3.80 13.58
N LEU A 74 -5.81 2.61 13.51
CA LEU A 74 -4.75 2.24 14.44
C LEU A 74 -3.46 2.99 14.04
N PRO A 75 -2.70 3.52 15.02
CA PRO A 75 -1.44 4.21 14.74
C PRO A 75 -0.30 3.21 14.46
N VAL A 76 -0.58 2.19 13.67
CA VAL A 76 0.31 1.07 13.38
C VAL A 76 0.33 0.77 11.90
N GLU A 77 1.52 0.74 11.32
CA GLU A 77 1.76 0.29 9.96
C GLU A 77 2.17 -1.18 9.95
N CYS A 78 1.58 -1.95 9.03
CA CYS A 78 1.94 -3.33 8.76
C CYS A 78 2.76 -3.39 7.48
N VAL A 79 3.99 -3.86 7.54
CA VAL A 79 4.88 -3.97 6.40
C VAL A 79 5.18 -5.45 6.13
N VAL A 80 5.05 -5.86 4.85
CA VAL A 80 5.50 -7.17 4.39
C VAL A 80 6.61 -6.99 3.38
N ARG A 81 7.65 -7.81 3.51
CA ARG A 81 8.79 -7.84 2.58
C ARG A 81 8.98 -9.24 2.03
N ASN A 82 8.89 -9.34 0.71
CA ASN A 82 9.21 -10.54 -0.05
C ASN A 82 10.69 -10.56 -0.47
N ILE A 83 11.30 -9.37 -0.56
CA ILE A 83 12.70 -9.17 -0.94
C ILE A 83 13.30 -8.10 -0.01
N ALA A 84 14.54 -8.33 0.43
CA ALA A 84 15.26 -7.36 1.27
C ALA A 84 15.58 -6.09 0.48
N THR A 85 15.12 -4.94 0.96
CA THR A 85 15.41 -3.60 0.38
C THR A 85 15.15 -2.48 1.38
N GLY A 86 15.51 -1.27 1.02
CA GLY A 86 15.16 -0.04 1.72
C GLY A 86 15.63 0.01 3.18
N SER A 87 14.71 0.34 4.09
CA SER A 87 15.04 0.51 5.52
C SER A 87 15.51 -0.77 6.20
N LEU A 88 15.03 -1.95 5.77
CA LEU A 88 15.47 -3.23 6.29
C LEU A 88 16.97 -3.42 6.09
N CYS A 89 17.46 -3.20 4.86
CA CYS A 89 18.88 -3.35 4.55
C CYS A 89 19.75 -2.38 5.35
N ARG A 90 19.28 -1.14 5.51
CA ARG A 90 20.01 -0.13 6.32
C ARG A 90 20.05 -0.48 7.81
N ARG A 91 18.94 -0.98 8.38
CA ARG A 91 18.85 -1.34 9.81
C ARG A 91 19.68 -2.56 10.17
N LEU A 92 19.68 -3.58 9.30
CA LEU A 92 20.29 -4.88 9.60
C LEU A 92 21.64 -5.10 8.92
N GLY A 93 22.09 -4.17 8.05
CA GLY A 93 23.34 -4.32 7.32
C GLY A 93 23.34 -5.46 6.30
N VAL A 94 22.15 -5.90 5.86
CA VAL A 94 22.01 -6.99 4.89
C VAL A 94 22.01 -6.48 3.45
N LYS A 95 22.41 -7.34 2.52
CA LYS A 95 22.47 -7.01 1.10
C LYS A 95 21.06 -6.84 0.51
N GLU A 96 20.87 -5.83 -0.32
CA GLU A 96 19.64 -5.65 -1.11
C GLU A 96 19.46 -6.81 -2.12
N GLY A 97 18.21 -7.20 -2.36
CA GLY A 97 17.86 -8.22 -3.35
C GLY A 97 17.76 -9.65 -2.81
N ILE A 98 18.03 -9.89 -1.53
CA ILE A 98 17.82 -11.22 -0.92
C ILE A 98 16.32 -11.52 -0.94
N ARG A 99 15.92 -12.62 -1.58
CA ARG A 99 14.54 -13.13 -1.58
C ARG A 99 14.30 -13.98 -0.34
N PHE A 100 13.15 -13.76 0.30
CA PHE A 100 12.75 -14.55 1.45
C PHE A 100 11.92 -15.77 1.00
N GLU A 101 12.14 -16.93 1.62
CA GLU A 101 11.30 -18.12 1.42
C GLU A 101 9.90 -17.87 2.00
N GLU A 102 9.86 -17.34 3.24
CA GLU A 102 8.65 -16.85 3.88
C GLU A 102 8.70 -15.32 3.96
N PRO A 103 7.61 -14.61 3.67
CA PRO A 103 7.58 -13.15 3.72
C PRO A 103 7.89 -12.64 5.13
N LEU A 104 8.77 -11.66 5.24
CA LEU A 104 9.11 -11.01 6.50
C LEU A 104 8.01 -10.00 6.82
N PHE A 105 7.46 -10.08 8.04
CA PHE A 105 6.44 -9.16 8.55
C PHE A 105 7.02 -8.26 9.64
N GLU A 106 6.70 -6.96 9.58
CA GLU A 106 7.14 -5.95 10.55
C GLU A 106 5.99 -5.02 10.93
N PHE A 107 6.00 -4.53 12.18
CA PHE A 107 5.17 -3.41 12.62
C PHE A 107 6.00 -2.14 12.76
N PHE A 108 5.41 -0.99 12.38
CA PHE A 108 5.97 0.32 12.63
C PHE A 108 4.92 1.20 13.32
N LEU A 109 5.33 2.09 14.21
CA LEU A 109 4.49 3.15 14.71
C LEU A 109 4.34 4.19 13.60
N LYS A 110 3.10 4.60 13.33
CA LYS A 110 2.83 5.69 12.40
C LYS A 110 3.02 7.02 13.09
N ASP A 111 4.23 7.55 13.03
CA ASP A 111 4.61 8.82 13.64
C ASP A 111 5.78 9.44 12.85
N ASP A 112 5.43 10.37 11.96
CA ASP A 112 6.38 11.05 11.06
C ASP A 112 7.46 11.80 11.85
N ASP A 113 7.13 12.37 13.01
CA ASP A 113 8.07 13.12 13.85
C ASP A 113 9.14 12.20 14.47
N LEU A 114 8.77 10.94 14.72
CA LEU A 114 9.68 9.90 15.21
C LEU A 114 10.34 9.09 14.08
N GLY A 115 9.98 9.33 12.82
CA GLY A 115 10.50 8.60 11.65
C GLY A 115 10.01 7.16 11.56
N ASP A 116 8.75 6.91 11.92
CA ASP A 116 8.06 5.62 11.87
C ASP A 116 8.92 4.47 12.47
N PRO A 117 9.17 4.47 13.79
CA PRO A 117 10.06 3.49 14.41
C PRO A 117 9.49 2.07 14.35
N LEU A 118 10.40 1.10 14.18
CA LEU A 118 10.05 -0.33 14.28
C LEU A 118 9.55 -0.65 15.69
N ILE A 119 8.40 -1.31 15.77
CA ILE A 119 7.77 -1.73 17.03
C ILE A 119 7.43 -3.23 16.99
N ASN A 120 7.02 -3.77 18.12
CA ASN A 120 6.54 -5.14 18.23
C ASN A 120 5.19 -5.21 18.96
N ASP A 121 4.64 -6.41 19.05
CA ASP A 121 3.35 -6.71 19.68
C ASP A 121 3.24 -6.12 21.09
N ASN A 122 4.32 -6.24 21.89
CA ASN A 122 4.32 -5.77 23.28
C ASN A 122 4.21 -4.24 23.36
N HIS A 123 4.84 -3.52 22.44
CA HIS A 123 4.68 -2.07 22.34
C HIS A 123 3.23 -1.70 22.04
N ILE A 124 2.61 -2.35 21.04
CA ILE A 124 1.23 -2.07 20.63
C ILE A 124 0.27 -2.28 21.81
N ILE A 125 0.43 -3.36 22.57
CA ILE A 125 -0.41 -3.68 23.74
C ILE A 125 -0.14 -2.71 24.89
N ALA A 126 1.13 -2.49 25.22
CA ALA A 126 1.53 -1.70 26.38
C ALA A 126 1.07 -0.24 26.29
N PHE A 127 1.06 0.33 25.08
CA PHE A 127 0.63 1.71 24.85
C PHE A 127 -0.84 1.83 24.43
N GLY A 128 -1.58 0.72 24.35
CA GLY A 128 -3.00 0.73 24.03
C GLY A 128 -3.31 1.08 22.58
N TRP A 129 -2.35 0.92 21.66
CA TRP A 129 -2.54 1.19 20.23
C TRP A 129 -3.38 0.13 19.55
N GLY A 130 -3.43 -1.09 20.11
CA GLY A 130 -4.25 -2.20 19.65
C GLY A 130 -4.32 -3.32 20.68
N THR A 131 -5.28 -4.20 20.52
CA THR A 131 -5.46 -5.40 21.34
C THR A 131 -4.71 -6.59 20.74
N SER A 132 -4.46 -7.63 21.55
CA SER A 132 -3.84 -8.88 21.05
C SER A 132 -4.64 -9.50 19.90
N SER A 133 -5.97 -9.47 19.96
CA SER A 133 -6.83 -9.96 18.88
C SER A 133 -6.68 -9.16 17.59
N GLU A 134 -6.57 -7.84 17.68
CA GLU A 134 -6.35 -6.99 16.50
C GLU A 134 -4.95 -7.21 15.90
N ILE A 135 -3.92 -7.40 16.72
CA ILE A 135 -2.57 -7.74 16.28
C ILE A 135 -2.58 -9.03 15.44
N GLU A 136 -3.23 -10.08 15.94
CA GLU A 136 -3.37 -11.34 15.22
C GLU A 136 -4.15 -11.18 13.91
N GLN A 137 -5.24 -10.41 13.93
CA GLN A 137 -6.04 -10.11 12.74
C GLN A 137 -5.22 -9.32 11.71
N MET A 138 -4.50 -8.27 12.13
CA MET A 138 -3.64 -7.48 11.25
C MET A 138 -2.58 -8.36 10.58
N LYS A 139 -1.86 -9.20 11.33
CA LYS A 139 -0.87 -10.14 10.79
C LYS A 139 -1.49 -11.07 9.76
N LYS A 140 -2.61 -11.72 10.12
CA LYS A 140 -3.31 -12.67 9.24
C LYS A 140 -3.81 -12.01 7.97
N LEU A 141 -4.44 -10.83 8.07
CA LEU A 141 -4.96 -10.09 6.92
C LEU A 141 -3.83 -9.61 6.02
N THR A 142 -2.76 -9.06 6.60
CA THR A 142 -1.62 -8.56 5.83
C THR A 142 -0.93 -9.70 5.07
N LEU A 143 -0.71 -10.86 5.67
CA LEU A 143 -0.14 -12.01 4.97
C LEU A 143 -1.11 -12.58 3.91
N LYS A 144 -2.43 -12.56 4.15
CA LYS A 144 -3.43 -12.90 3.14
C LYS A 144 -3.38 -11.93 1.95
N ILE A 145 -3.28 -10.62 2.21
CA ILE A 145 -3.09 -9.59 1.19
C ILE A 145 -1.82 -9.88 0.37
N ASN A 146 -0.73 -10.26 1.04
CA ASN A 146 0.51 -10.60 0.35
C ASN A 146 0.34 -11.73 -0.67
N LEU A 147 -0.32 -12.83 -0.29
CA LEU A 147 -0.57 -13.96 -1.18
C LEU A 147 -1.41 -13.53 -2.40
N ILE A 148 -2.47 -12.75 -2.18
CA ILE A 148 -3.35 -12.27 -3.25
C ILE A 148 -2.58 -11.36 -4.22
N LEU A 149 -1.88 -10.35 -3.68
CA LEU A 149 -1.21 -9.34 -4.48
C LEU A 149 0.05 -9.87 -5.16
N THR A 150 0.83 -10.72 -4.52
CA THR A 150 1.99 -11.36 -5.17
C THR A 150 1.57 -12.15 -6.40
N LYS A 151 0.44 -12.90 -6.31
CA LYS A 151 -0.13 -13.61 -7.45
C LYS A 151 -0.61 -12.65 -8.54
N LEU A 152 -1.32 -11.59 -8.15
CA LEU A 152 -1.82 -10.57 -9.07
C LEU A 152 -0.68 -9.92 -9.85
N PHE A 153 0.35 -9.42 -9.14
CA PHE A 153 1.50 -8.75 -9.76
C PHE A 153 2.32 -9.70 -10.65
N LYS A 154 2.53 -10.95 -10.20
CA LYS A 154 3.23 -11.96 -11.01
C LYS A 154 2.52 -12.22 -12.34
N ASN A 155 1.21 -12.29 -12.35
CA ASN A 155 0.42 -12.48 -13.58
C ASN A 155 0.52 -11.27 -14.53
N ALA A 156 0.90 -10.11 -14.00
CA ALA A 156 1.14 -8.88 -14.76
C ALA A 156 2.61 -8.71 -15.19
N GLY A 157 3.48 -9.70 -14.98
CA GLY A 157 4.93 -9.59 -15.26
C GLY A 157 5.68 -8.71 -14.25
N LEU A 158 5.13 -8.53 -13.06
CA LEU A 158 5.67 -7.68 -12.01
C LEU A 158 6.04 -8.47 -10.76
N ILE A 159 6.96 -7.95 -9.97
CA ILE A 159 7.38 -8.48 -8.68
C ILE A 159 6.95 -7.50 -7.58
N LEU A 160 6.09 -7.94 -6.66
CA LEU A 160 5.80 -7.21 -5.44
C LEU A 160 6.95 -7.45 -4.44
N VAL A 161 7.79 -6.45 -4.25
CA VAL A 161 9.00 -6.52 -3.43
C VAL A 161 8.67 -6.37 -1.95
N ASP A 162 8.00 -5.30 -1.61
CA ASP A 162 7.45 -5.02 -0.29
C ASP A 162 6.29 -4.04 -0.39
N TYR A 163 5.53 -3.92 0.68
CA TYR A 163 4.46 -2.93 0.80
C TYR A 163 4.12 -2.65 2.25
N LYS A 164 3.45 -1.53 2.45
CA LYS A 164 2.87 -1.05 3.70
C LYS A 164 1.35 -1.03 3.59
N VAL A 165 0.66 -1.45 4.64
CA VAL A 165 -0.79 -1.28 4.80
C VAL A 165 -1.14 -0.84 6.21
N GLU A 166 -2.28 -0.18 6.34
CA GLU A 166 -2.81 0.31 7.59
C GLU A 166 -4.23 -0.21 7.81
N PHE A 167 -4.61 -0.34 9.07
CA PHE A 167 -5.92 -0.84 9.45
C PHE A 167 -6.64 0.14 10.35
N GLY A 168 -7.97 0.14 10.28
CA GLY A 168 -8.82 0.92 11.16
C GLY A 168 -10.10 0.18 11.50
N ARG A 169 -10.79 0.67 12.53
CA ARG A 169 -12.01 0.11 13.11
C ARG A 169 -13.24 0.81 12.57
N SER A 170 -14.28 0.04 12.30
CA SER A 170 -15.64 0.56 12.10
C SER A 170 -16.66 -0.52 12.48
N GLY A 171 -17.67 -0.17 13.28
CA GLY A 171 -18.72 -1.10 13.70
C GLY A 171 -18.20 -2.37 14.39
N GLY A 172 -17.10 -2.30 15.14
CA GLY A 172 -16.51 -3.45 15.85
C GLY A 172 -15.71 -4.40 14.94
N LYS A 173 -15.49 -4.05 13.69
CA LYS A 173 -14.67 -4.81 12.73
C LYS A 173 -13.43 -4.05 12.32
N LEU A 174 -12.39 -4.79 11.90
CA LEU A 174 -11.17 -4.28 11.35
C LEU A 174 -11.24 -4.27 9.81
N TYR A 175 -10.90 -3.14 9.21
CA TYR A 175 -10.88 -2.93 7.75
C TYR A 175 -9.48 -2.53 7.31
N LEU A 176 -9.09 -2.96 6.11
CA LEU A 176 -7.96 -2.36 5.42
C LEU A 176 -8.31 -0.91 5.09
N GLY A 177 -7.53 0.02 5.60
CA GLY A 177 -7.65 1.45 5.37
C GLY A 177 -6.53 1.99 4.49
N ASP A 178 -6.39 3.32 4.48
CA ASP A 178 -5.38 4.05 3.72
C ASP A 178 -5.40 3.72 2.21
N GLU A 179 -4.29 3.89 1.53
CA GLU A 179 -4.18 3.60 0.10
C GLU A 179 -3.20 2.43 -0.16
N PHE A 180 -3.44 1.70 -1.24
CA PHE A 180 -2.45 0.81 -1.83
C PHE A 180 -2.06 1.35 -3.21
N THR A 181 -0.90 2.00 -3.28
CA THR A 181 -0.39 2.66 -4.50
C THR A 181 1.11 2.41 -4.66
N PRO A 182 1.69 2.69 -5.84
CA PRO A 182 3.15 2.64 -6.01
C PRO A 182 3.94 3.58 -5.09
N ASP A 183 3.27 4.49 -4.37
CA ASP A 183 3.89 5.31 -3.32
C ASP A 183 4.15 4.52 -2.03
N GLY A 184 3.29 3.55 -1.70
CA GLY A 184 3.34 2.72 -0.48
C GLY A 184 3.90 1.31 -0.68
N CYS A 185 4.28 0.92 -1.88
CA CYS A 185 4.87 -0.38 -2.19
C CYS A 185 6.08 -0.26 -3.11
N ARG A 186 6.89 -1.33 -3.17
CA ARG A 186 7.94 -1.50 -4.17
C ARG A 186 7.54 -2.56 -5.16
N ILE A 187 7.65 -2.20 -6.44
CA ILE A 187 7.29 -3.03 -7.57
C ILE A 187 8.45 -3.02 -8.55
N TRP A 188 8.94 -4.20 -8.90
CA TRP A 188 9.98 -4.36 -9.92
C TRP A 188 9.42 -5.05 -11.15
N ASP A 189 9.93 -4.71 -12.30
CA ASP A 189 9.72 -5.45 -13.53
C ASP A 189 10.32 -6.86 -13.41
N GLN A 190 9.57 -7.88 -13.83
CA GLN A 190 10.00 -9.27 -13.65
C GLN A 190 11.16 -9.67 -14.59
N GLU A 191 11.25 -9.05 -15.77
CA GLU A 191 12.25 -9.38 -16.78
C GLU A 191 13.53 -8.58 -16.58
N THR A 192 13.40 -7.27 -16.34
CA THR A 192 14.55 -6.35 -16.24
C THR A 192 15.05 -6.17 -14.82
N GLY A 193 14.19 -6.40 -13.80
CA GLY A 193 14.48 -6.10 -12.41
C GLY A 193 14.45 -4.61 -12.07
N GLU A 194 14.01 -3.76 -12.99
CA GLU A 194 13.93 -2.32 -12.76
C GLU A 194 12.79 -1.96 -11.78
N SER A 195 13.04 -0.94 -10.95
CA SER A 195 12.03 -0.36 -10.06
C SER A 195 10.99 0.41 -10.87
N LEU A 196 9.71 0.15 -10.59
CA LEU A 196 8.55 0.81 -11.21
C LEU A 196 7.70 1.59 -10.19
N ASP A 197 8.29 1.93 -9.05
CA ASP A 197 7.65 2.53 -7.88
C ASP A 197 8.33 3.85 -7.47
N LYS A 198 7.95 4.38 -6.31
CA LYS A 198 8.46 5.64 -5.75
C LYS A 198 9.99 5.65 -5.54
N ASP A 199 10.67 4.51 -5.53
CA ASP A 199 12.13 4.48 -5.43
C ASP A 199 12.80 5.14 -6.65
N ARG A 200 12.13 5.18 -7.81
CA ARG A 200 12.61 5.98 -8.95
C ARG A 200 12.72 7.46 -8.60
N PHE A 201 11.72 8.01 -7.91
CA PHE A 201 11.77 9.39 -7.40
C PHE A 201 12.82 9.58 -6.30
N ARG A 202 12.91 8.62 -5.36
CA ARG A 202 13.89 8.67 -4.26
C ARG A 202 15.33 8.63 -4.76
N LYS A 203 15.59 7.86 -5.82
CA LYS A 203 16.94 7.59 -6.38
C LYS A 203 17.28 8.43 -7.63
N ASP A 204 16.43 9.41 -7.99
CA ASP A 204 16.59 10.27 -9.19
C ASP A 204 16.73 9.48 -10.51
N LEU A 205 15.98 8.39 -10.66
CA LEU A 205 16.04 7.53 -11.85
C LEU A 205 15.18 8.03 -13.03
N GLY A 206 14.38 9.08 -12.82
CA GLY A 206 13.46 9.63 -13.85
C GLY A 206 12.25 8.74 -14.13
N ASP A 207 11.43 9.15 -15.09
CA ASP A 207 10.30 8.40 -15.67
C ASP A 207 9.32 7.82 -14.62
N VAL A 208 9.07 8.56 -13.53
CA VAL A 208 8.24 8.09 -12.42
C VAL A 208 6.80 7.88 -12.86
N VAL A 209 6.21 8.83 -13.58
CA VAL A 209 4.81 8.76 -14.04
C VAL A 209 4.65 7.65 -15.07
N GLU A 210 5.59 7.52 -16.00
CA GLU A 210 5.63 6.45 -17.01
C GLU A 210 5.71 5.07 -16.35
N SER A 211 6.52 4.93 -15.30
CA SER A 211 6.64 3.68 -14.55
C SER A 211 5.33 3.33 -13.84
N TYR A 212 4.65 4.32 -13.24
CA TYR A 212 3.32 4.12 -12.65
C TYR A 212 2.28 3.75 -13.71
N GLN A 213 2.37 4.33 -14.92
CA GLN A 213 1.52 3.95 -16.05
C GLN A 213 1.76 2.51 -16.50
N ILE A 214 3.00 2.03 -16.55
CA ILE A 214 3.33 0.64 -16.87
C ILE A 214 2.64 -0.29 -15.87
N VAL A 215 2.77 -0.01 -14.58
CA VAL A 215 2.08 -0.77 -13.53
C VAL A 215 0.56 -0.70 -13.74
N ALA A 216 0.00 0.47 -14.02
CA ALA A 216 -1.42 0.68 -14.26
C ALA A 216 -1.95 -0.05 -15.51
N VAL A 217 -1.20 -0.08 -16.60
CA VAL A 217 -1.58 -0.80 -17.84
C VAL A 217 -1.52 -2.31 -17.62
N SER A 218 -0.51 -2.80 -16.91
CA SER A 218 -0.35 -4.24 -16.61
C SER A 218 -1.57 -4.80 -15.88
N TYR A 219 -2.19 -4.07 -14.93
CA TYR A 219 -3.41 -4.53 -14.28
C TYR A 219 -4.66 -4.40 -15.17
N THR A 220 -4.70 -3.45 -16.11
CA THR A 220 -5.84 -3.28 -17.02
C THR A 220 -6.00 -4.50 -17.92
N HIS A 221 -4.90 -5.09 -18.36
CA HIS A 221 -4.91 -6.37 -19.09
C HIS A 221 -5.46 -7.52 -18.23
N LEU A 222 -5.13 -7.57 -16.94
CA LEU A 222 -5.68 -8.57 -16.02
C LEU A 222 -7.18 -8.42 -15.83
N ARG A 223 -7.69 -7.19 -15.70
CA ARG A 223 -9.13 -6.90 -15.59
C ARG A 223 -9.91 -7.40 -16.83
N ALA A 224 -9.37 -7.21 -18.02
CA ALA A 224 -9.97 -7.70 -19.26
C ALA A 224 -10.00 -9.23 -19.35
N HIS A 225 -9.03 -9.93 -18.74
CA HIS A 225 -9.01 -11.39 -18.63
C HIS A 225 -10.02 -11.92 -17.60
N GLU A 226 -10.14 -11.27 -16.44
CA GLU A 226 -11.11 -11.66 -15.39
C GLU A 226 -12.56 -11.53 -15.88
N THR A 227 -12.88 -10.46 -16.64
CA THR A 227 -14.23 -10.23 -17.20
C THR A 227 -14.60 -11.20 -18.34
N ARG A 228 -13.65 -11.91 -18.95
CA ARG A 228 -13.91 -12.93 -19.98
C ARG A 228 -14.13 -14.33 -19.42
N LEU A 229 -13.83 -14.54 -18.15
CA LEU A 229 -13.95 -15.86 -17.47
C LEU A 229 -15.21 -15.97 -16.59
N ASN A 230 -15.98 -14.91 -16.46
CA ASN A 230 -17.31 -14.85 -15.84
C ASN A 230 -18.38 -14.56 -16.89
#